data_24c91253cf73b7bac1bc752c56af795c
#
_entry.id   24c91253cf73b7bac1bc752c56af795c
#
_cell.length_a   1.000
_cell.length_b   1.000
_cell.length_c   1.000
_cell.angle_alpha   90.00
_cell.angle_beta   90.00
_cell.angle_gamma   90.00
#
_symmetry.space_group_name_H-M   'P 1'
#
loop_
_entity.id
_entity.type
_entity.pdbx_description
1 polymer ?
#
loop_
_entity_poly.entity_id
_entity_poly.type
_entity_poly.pdbx_seq_one_letter_code
_entity_poly.pdbx_strand_id
1 'polypeptide(L)'
;LADAGQAVRDWLEADGSFRLLVFDDVEDLGLLRPFVPAAGEARVLITAAREPIAELGTSVPVDVFSAEEALALLDGRTGLADEDGALAVAVQLGYLPLALDQAAGMIAKQHVGYAAYLAKLRALSAEDHLVREDEEEEPSPPGVAEAVLLAMEAASLADRLGVSVAVMELVAMLSPAVVHRDLLHSAGQAGTLPRVTLSRNVPP
;
A
#
# COMPACT_ATOMS: atom_id res chain seq x y z
N LEU A 1 21.03 19.80 -6.67
CA LEU A 1 20.47 18.68 -5.88
C LEU A 1 21.53 17.59 -5.66
N ALA A 2 22.30 17.18 -6.69
CA ALA A 2 23.36 16.18 -6.56
C ALA A 2 24.40 16.56 -5.50
N ASP A 3 24.86 17.81 -5.48
CA ASP A 3 25.85 18.29 -4.50
C ASP A 3 25.33 18.22 -3.06
N ALA A 4 24.05 18.47 -2.83
CA ALA A 4 23.44 18.37 -1.51
C ALA A 4 23.37 16.90 -1.03
N GLY A 5 23.03 15.97 -1.93
CA GLY A 5 23.00 14.55 -1.61
C GLY A 5 24.40 13.99 -1.27
N GLN A 6 25.41 14.42 -2.02
CA GLN A 6 26.80 14.04 -1.73
C GLN A 6 27.28 14.62 -0.40
N ALA A 7 26.93 15.86 -0.07
CA ALA A 7 27.25 16.45 1.22
C ALA A 7 26.61 15.71 2.39
N VAL A 8 25.37 15.22 2.22
CA VAL A 8 24.71 14.36 3.23
C VAL A 8 25.43 13.03 3.38
N ARG A 9 25.83 12.39 2.26
CA ARG A 9 26.61 11.16 2.29
C ARG A 9 27.93 11.36 3.06
N ASP A 10 28.69 12.40 2.69
CA ASP A 10 30.00 12.70 3.30
C ASP A 10 29.85 12.98 4.80
N TRP A 11 28.77 13.66 5.20
CA TRP A 11 28.42 13.86 6.61
C TRP A 11 28.08 12.55 7.32
N LEU A 12 27.32 11.65 6.69
CA LEU A 12 26.98 10.34 7.25
C LEU A 12 28.21 9.44 7.40
N GLU A 13 29.17 9.55 6.49
CA GLU A 13 30.46 8.84 6.60
C GLU A 13 31.31 9.35 7.79
N ALA A 14 31.24 10.65 8.08
CA ALA A 14 32.02 11.27 9.16
C ALA A 14 31.35 11.14 10.54
N ASP A 15 30.03 11.31 10.62
CA ASP A 15 29.26 11.38 11.88
C ASP A 15 27.88 10.70 11.75
N GLY A 16 27.87 9.50 11.19
CA GLY A 16 26.65 8.73 10.93
C GLY A 16 26.22 7.79 12.06
N SER A 17 26.87 7.81 13.22
CA SER A 17 26.51 6.95 14.36
C SER A 17 25.04 7.08 14.72
N PHE A 18 24.36 5.92 14.91
CA PHE A 18 22.94 5.84 15.21
C PHE A 18 22.01 6.44 14.15
N ARG A 19 22.46 6.63 12.91
CA ARG A 19 21.65 7.09 11.77
C ARG A 19 21.23 5.92 10.89
N LEU A 20 20.01 6.01 10.38
CA LEU A 20 19.47 5.12 9.36
C LEU A 20 19.14 5.95 8.12
N LEU A 21 19.73 5.61 6.99
CA LEU A 21 19.42 6.15 5.68
C LEU A 21 18.54 5.14 4.95
N VAL A 22 17.38 5.57 4.45
CA VAL A 22 16.45 4.72 3.72
C VAL A 22 16.33 5.24 2.30
N PHE A 23 16.56 4.36 1.33
CA PHE A 23 16.24 4.58 -0.07
C PHE A 23 15.10 3.65 -0.42
N ASP A 24 13.95 4.22 -0.76
CA ASP A 24 12.74 3.46 -1.02
C ASP A 24 12.45 3.41 -2.52
N ASP A 25 11.98 2.25 -3.01
CA ASP A 25 11.59 1.99 -4.39
C ASP A 25 12.68 2.34 -5.42
N VAL A 26 13.86 1.77 -5.23
CA VAL A 26 15.02 2.06 -6.09
C VAL A 26 14.93 1.27 -7.39
N GLU A 27 14.80 1.98 -8.50
CA GLU A 27 14.76 1.38 -9.84
C GLU A 27 16.15 1.31 -10.50
N ASP A 28 17.04 2.31 -10.24
CA ASP A 28 18.37 2.42 -10.86
C ASP A 28 19.46 2.58 -9.79
N LEU A 29 20.22 1.50 -9.63
CA LEU A 29 21.35 1.47 -8.69
C LEU A 29 22.51 2.38 -9.11
N GLY A 30 22.65 2.67 -10.40
CA GLY A 30 23.68 3.57 -10.91
C GLY A 30 23.47 4.99 -10.41
N LEU A 31 22.22 5.42 -10.37
CA LEU A 31 21.82 6.72 -9.82
C LEU A 31 21.95 6.77 -8.29
N LEU A 32 21.78 5.64 -7.62
CA LEU A 32 21.84 5.56 -6.16
C LEU A 32 23.27 5.56 -5.62
N ARG A 33 24.19 4.84 -6.26
CA ARG A 33 25.59 4.62 -5.79
C ARG A 33 26.30 5.87 -5.29
N PRO A 34 26.19 7.04 -5.95
CA PRO A 34 26.87 8.26 -5.47
C PRO A 34 26.39 8.77 -4.11
N PHE A 35 25.25 8.30 -3.64
CA PHE A 35 24.61 8.78 -2.40
C PHE A 35 24.70 7.76 -1.25
N VAL A 36 25.13 6.53 -1.53
CA VAL A 36 25.30 5.49 -0.51
C VAL A 36 26.62 5.71 0.19
N PRO A 37 26.63 5.86 1.55
CA PRO A 37 27.87 5.91 2.32
C PRO A 37 28.69 4.62 2.14
N ALA A 38 29.97 4.76 1.82
CA ALA A 38 30.89 3.65 1.65
C ALA A 38 31.67 3.33 2.95
N ALA A 39 31.61 4.21 3.93
CA ALA A 39 32.29 4.10 5.21
C ALA A 39 31.44 4.69 6.35
N GLY A 40 31.94 4.61 7.59
CA GLY A 40 31.26 5.14 8.77
C GLY A 40 30.32 4.14 9.43
N GLU A 41 29.49 4.63 10.35
CA GLU A 41 28.61 3.81 11.19
C GLU A 41 27.12 3.96 10.84
N ALA A 42 26.78 4.75 9.81
CA ALA A 42 25.42 4.88 9.33
C ALA A 42 24.93 3.55 8.78
N ARG A 43 23.68 3.20 9.09
CA ARG A 43 23.01 2.04 8.50
C ARG A 43 22.24 2.48 7.28
N VAL A 44 22.27 1.65 6.24
CA VAL A 44 21.55 1.91 4.99
C VAL A 44 20.54 0.79 4.76
N LEU A 45 19.30 1.17 4.46
CA LEU A 45 18.24 0.29 4.03
C LEU A 45 17.82 0.70 2.62
N ILE A 46 17.79 -0.26 1.71
CA ILE A 46 17.38 -0.02 0.33
C ILE A 46 16.23 -0.99 0.02
N THR A 47 15.10 -0.47 -0.47
CA THR A 47 14.05 -1.30 -1.04
C THR A 47 14.08 -1.21 -2.56
N ALA A 48 13.85 -2.32 -3.25
CA ALA A 48 13.73 -2.37 -4.70
C ALA A 48 12.92 -3.58 -5.14
N ALA A 49 12.18 -3.46 -6.22
CA ALA A 49 11.38 -4.54 -6.80
C ALA A 49 12.19 -5.53 -7.62
N ARG A 50 13.40 -5.17 -8.05
CA ARG A 50 14.28 -6.00 -8.91
C ARG A 50 15.65 -6.16 -8.28
N GLU A 51 16.24 -7.37 -8.39
CA GLU A 51 17.66 -7.55 -8.09
C GLU A 51 18.54 -6.88 -9.18
N PRO A 52 19.66 -6.25 -8.82
CA PRO A 52 20.78 -6.80 -8.07
C PRO A 52 21.32 -5.84 -6.97
N ILE A 53 20.67 -5.75 -5.84
CA ILE A 53 21.16 -4.94 -4.71
C ILE A 53 22.32 -5.62 -3.97
N ALA A 54 22.56 -6.88 -4.24
CA ALA A 54 23.62 -7.69 -3.58
C ALA A 54 25.03 -7.06 -3.64
N GLU A 55 25.29 -6.16 -4.59
CA GLU A 55 26.56 -5.41 -4.66
C GLU A 55 26.68 -4.29 -3.61
N LEU A 56 25.55 -3.81 -3.05
CA LEU A 56 25.52 -2.70 -2.11
C LEU A 56 25.34 -3.13 -0.66
N GLY A 57 24.99 -4.41 -0.43
CA GLY A 57 24.77 -4.90 0.92
C GLY A 57 24.21 -6.33 0.96
N THR A 58 23.74 -6.74 2.14
CA THR A 58 23.10 -8.04 2.31
C THR A 58 21.65 -7.95 1.81
N SER A 59 21.32 -8.76 0.81
CA SER A 59 19.94 -8.86 0.32
C SER A 59 19.08 -9.65 1.31
N VAL A 60 17.92 -9.10 1.61
CA VAL A 60 16.88 -9.76 2.41
C VAL A 60 15.64 -9.86 1.52
N PRO A 61 15.32 -11.05 1.00
CA PRO A 61 14.11 -11.22 0.20
C PRO A 61 12.88 -10.97 1.06
N VAL A 62 11.94 -10.17 0.54
CA VAL A 62 10.62 -9.96 1.13
C VAL A 62 9.61 -10.60 0.19
N ASP A 63 9.02 -11.70 0.62
CA ASP A 63 8.06 -12.48 -0.15
C ASP A 63 6.64 -12.27 0.39
N VAL A 64 5.66 -12.89 -0.25
CA VAL A 64 4.31 -13.04 0.28
C VAL A 64 4.33 -13.86 1.57
N PHE A 65 3.26 -13.79 2.35
CA PHE A 65 3.15 -14.62 3.55
C PHE A 65 3.11 -16.11 3.22
N SER A 66 3.65 -16.91 4.12
CA SER A 66 3.35 -18.33 4.18
C SER A 66 1.88 -18.55 4.57
N ALA A 67 1.35 -19.75 4.34
CA ALA A 67 0.00 -20.11 4.77
C ALA A 67 -0.19 -19.93 6.29
N GLU A 68 0.82 -20.26 7.09
CA GLU A 68 0.80 -20.14 8.56
C GLU A 68 0.73 -18.65 8.99
N GLU A 69 1.53 -17.78 8.38
CA GLU A 69 1.52 -16.34 8.65
C GLU A 69 0.19 -15.69 8.25
N ALA A 70 -0.36 -16.10 7.10
CA ALA A 70 -1.64 -15.59 6.61
C ALA A 70 -2.79 -16.00 7.55
N LEU A 71 -2.83 -17.27 7.99
CA LEU A 71 -3.81 -17.76 8.94
C LEU A 71 -3.69 -17.04 10.29
N ALA A 72 -2.47 -16.85 10.81
CA ALA A 72 -2.23 -16.14 12.06
C ALA A 72 -2.71 -14.68 12.00
N LEU A 73 -2.50 -13.99 10.87
CA LEU A 73 -3.01 -12.64 10.66
C LEU A 73 -4.55 -12.62 10.65
N LEU A 74 -5.16 -13.50 9.84
CA LEU A 74 -6.62 -13.53 9.67
C LEU A 74 -7.32 -13.89 10.97
N ASP A 75 -6.89 -14.94 11.69
CA ASP A 75 -7.43 -15.34 12.98
C ASP A 75 -7.29 -14.22 14.03
N GLY A 76 -6.08 -13.69 14.17
CA GLY A 76 -5.80 -12.62 15.14
C GLY A 76 -6.61 -11.34 14.92
N ARG A 77 -6.99 -11.03 13.67
CA ARG A 77 -7.76 -9.82 13.32
C ARG A 77 -9.26 -10.03 13.32
N THR A 78 -9.73 -11.19 12.92
CA THR A 78 -11.17 -11.47 12.77
C THR A 78 -11.76 -12.20 13.97
N GLY A 79 -10.96 -13.01 14.66
CA GLY A 79 -11.41 -13.89 15.74
C GLY A 79 -12.33 -15.01 15.27
N LEU A 80 -12.34 -15.33 13.96
CA LEU A 80 -13.17 -16.39 13.39
C LEU A 80 -12.42 -17.72 13.41
N ALA A 81 -12.98 -18.73 14.08
CA ALA A 81 -12.45 -20.09 14.15
C ALA A 81 -12.86 -20.92 12.90
N ASP A 82 -12.48 -20.45 11.71
CA ASP A 82 -12.74 -21.09 10.40
C ASP A 82 -11.45 -21.06 9.57
N GLU A 83 -10.58 -22.02 9.81
CA GLU A 83 -9.26 -22.16 9.18
C GLU A 83 -9.38 -22.39 7.67
N ASP A 84 -10.32 -23.24 7.24
CA ASP A 84 -10.55 -23.53 5.83
C ASP A 84 -11.00 -22.28 5.07
N GLY A 85 -11.89 -21.49 5.66
CA GLY A 85 -12.35 -20.22 5.11
C GLY A 85 -11.24 -19.17 5.05
N ALA A 86 -10.43 -19.07 6.10
CA ALA A 86 -9.27 -18.18 6.15
C ALA A 86 -8.24 -18.55 5.07
N LEU A 87 -7.93 -19.85 4.92
CA LEU A 87 -7.00 -20.33 3.90
C LEU A 87 -7.53 -20.02 2.49
N ALA A 88 -8.82 -20.21 2.25
CA ALA A 88 -9.42 -19.90 0.96
C ALA A 88 -9.32 -18.39 0.62
N VAL A 89 -9.47 -17.50 1.60
CA VAL A 89 -9.22 -16.06 1.44
C VAL A 89 -7.76 -15.80 1.13
N ALA A 90 -6.83 -16.43 1.87
CA ALA A 90 -5.40 -16.24 1.68
C ALA A 90 -4.95 -16.65 0.26
N VAL A 91 -5.42 -17.80 -0.22
CA VAL A 91 -5.16 -18.28 -1.59
C VAL A 91 -5.70 -17.27 -2.63
N GLN A 92 -6.93 -16.81 -2.46
CA GLN A 92 -7.56 -15.88 -3.40
C GLN A 92 -6.83 -14.53 -3.47
N LEU A 93 -6.20 -14.11 -2.36
CA LEU A 93 -5.44 -12.86 -2.26
C LEU A 93 -3.94 -13.03 -2.51
N GLY A 94 -3.50 -14.22 -2.99
CA GLY A 94 -2.10 -14.49 -3.32
C GLY A 94 -1.16 -14.35 -2.13
N TYR A 95 -1.66 -14.55 -0.91
CA TYR A 95 -0.90 -14.40 0.33
C TYR A 95 -0.27 -13.02 0.55
N LEU A 96 -0.73 -11.99 -0.16
CA LEU A 96 -0.20 -10.64 -0.05
C LEU A 96 -0.57 -9.99 1.29
N PRO A 97 0.42 -9.56 2.10
CA PRO A 97 0.17 -9.05 3.45
C PRO A 97 -0.84 -7.90 3.50
N LEU A 98 -0.71 -6.93 2.58
CA LEU A 98 -1.60 -5.78 2.53
C LEU A 98 -3.03 -6.17 2.17
N ALA A 99 -3.22 -7.06 1.21
CA ALA A 99 -4.55 -7.54 0.81
C ALA A 99 -5.23 -8.33 1.93
N LEU A 100 -4.47 -9.16 2.63
CA LEU A 100 -4.94 -9.93 3.78
C LEU A 100 -5.34 -9.02 4.95
N ASP A 101 -4.55 -7.97 5.23
CA ASP A 101 -4.85 -7.01 6.29
C ASP A 101 -6.15 -6.23 5.99
N GLN A 102 -6.34 -5.80 4.75
CA GLN A 102 -7.57 -5.15 4.29
C GLN A 102 -8.78 -6.10 4.39
N ALA A 103 -8.64 -7.34 3.95
CA ALA A 103 -9.67 -8.35 4.03
C ALA A 103 -10.09 -8.61 5.49
N ALA A 104 -9.12 -8.81 6.37
CA ALA A 104 -9.35 -9.03 7.79
C ALA A 104 -10.08 -7.84 8.43
N GLY A 105 -9.64 -6.61 8.12
CA GLY A 105 -10.28 -5.39 8.59
C GLY A 105 -11.75 -5.27 8.14
N MET A 106 -12.05 -5.63 6.89
CA MET A 106 -13.42 -5.63 6.36
C MET A 106 -14.30 -6.70 7.02
N ILE A 107 -13.80 -7.93 7.10
CA ILE A 107 -14.49 -9.07 7.72
C ILE A 107 -14.85 -8.72 9.15
N ALA A 108 -13.89 -8.24 9.94
CA ALA A 108 -14.10 -7.84 11.32
C ALA A 108 -15.09 -6.68 11.44
N LYS A 109 -14.96 -5.62 10.62
CA LYS A 109 -15.81 -4.43 10.68
C LYS A 109 -17.25 -4.71 10.26
N GLN A 110 -17.46 -5.54 9.23
CA GLN A 110 -18.79 -5.90 8.73
C GLN A 110 -19.41 -7.08 9.46
N HIS A 111 -18.69 -7.76 10.35
CA HIS A 111 -19.12 -8.96 11.07
C HIS A 111 -19.60 -10.06 10.10
N VAL A 112 -18.87 -10.27 9.02
CA VAL A 112 -19.16 -11.31 8.01
C VAL A 112 -18.18 -12.48 8.15
N GLY A 113 -18.58 -13.68 7.71
CA GLY A 113 -17.68 -14.83 7.61
C GLY A 113 -16.84 -14.80 6.33
N TYR A 114 -15.76 -15.62 6.30
CA TYR A 114 -14.86 -15.72 5.15
C TYR A 114 -15.59 -16.11 3.86
N ALA A 115 -16.54 -17.04 3.91
CA ALA A 115 -17.33 -17.45 2.76
C ALA A 115 -18.12 -16.28 2.13
N ALA A 116 -18.70 -15.41 2.96
CA ALA A 116 -19.43 -14.25 2.48
C ALA A 116 -18.49 -13.19 1.86
N TYR A 117 -17.31 -13.00 2.44
CA TYR A 117 -16.27 -12.15 1.88
C TYR A 117 -15.77 -12.65 0.53
N LEU A 118 -15.46 -13.96 0.42
CA LEU A 118 -15.05 -14.60 -0.82
C LEU A 118 -16.11 -14.51 -1.93
N ALA A 119 -17.38 -14.62 -1.59
CA ALA A 119 -18.45 -14.48 -2.57
C ALA A 119 -18.46 -13.06 -3.17
N LYS A 120 -18.28 -12.02 -2.34
CA LYS A 120 -18.17 -10.62 -2.81
C LYS A 120 -16.92 -10.41 -3.67
N LEU A 121 -15.78 -10.93 -3.24
CA LEU A 121 -14.52 -10.82 -3.97
C LEU A 121 -14.64 -11.41 -5.38
N ARG A 122 -15.20 -12.62 -5.48
CA ARG A 122 -15.40 -13.31 -6.76
C ARG A 122 -16.42 -12.62 -7.67
N ALA A 123 -17.43 -11.98 -7.11
CA ALA A 123 -18.39 -11.22 -7.88
C ALA A 123 -17.73 -10.02 -8.59
N LEU A 124 -16.83 -9.31 -7.90
CA LEU A 124 -16.06 -8.20 -8.50
C LEU A 124 -15.08 -8.68 -9.56
N SER A 125 -14.34 -9.78 -9.31
CA SER A 125 -13.47 -10.37 -10.32
C SER A 125 -14.21 -10.72 -11.61
N ALA A 126 -15.41 -11.25 -11.49
CA ALA A 126 -16.23 -11.61 -12.66
C ALA A 126 -16.68 -10.37 -13.46
N GLU A 127 -16.98 -9.27 -12.80
CA GLU A 127 -17.33 -7.99 -13.45
C GLU A 127 -16.12 -7.36 -14.15
N ASP A 128 -14.94 -7.40 -13.51
CA ASP A 128 -13.71 -6.80 -14.06
C ASP A 128 -13.21 -7.58 -15.30
N HIS A 129 -13.33 -8.89 -15.31
CA HIS A 129 -12.99 -9.70 -16.49
C HIS A 129 -13.87 -9.42 -17.71
N LEU A 130 -15.12 -8.97 -17.53
CA LEU A 130 -16.00 -8.59 -18.63
C LEU A 130 -15.64 -7.23 -19.24
N VAL A 131 -14.87 -6.40 -18.52
CA VAL A 131 -14.49 -5.04 -18.96
C VAL A 131 -13.11 -5.01 -19.59
N ARG A 132 -12.22 -5.95 -19.25
CA ARG A 132 -10.77 -5.94 -19.59
C ARG A 132 -10.36 -6.79 -20.78
N GLU A 133 -11.24 -7.18 -21.68
CA GLU A 133 -10.86 -8.01 -22.85
C GLU A 133 -9.86 -7.35 -23.83
N ASP A 134 -9.50 -6.06 -23.64
CA ASP A 134 -8.72 -5.28 -24.62
C ASP A 134 -7.39 -4.66 -24.08
N GLU A 135 -6.93 -4.92 -22.86
CA GLU A 135 -5.71 -4.28 -22.35
C GLU A 135 -4.60 -5.29 -21.99
N GLU A 136 -3.46 -5.21 -22.69
CA GLU A 136 -2.19 -5.92 -22.39
C GLU A 136 -1.45 -5.27 -21.20
N GLU A 137 -2.05 -5.20 -20.02
CA GLU A 137 -1.31 -4.83 -18.80
C GLU A 137 -0.77 -6.09 -18.10
N GLU A 138 0.43 -5.96 -17.49
CA GLU A 138 0.97 -7.03 -16.63
C GLU A 138 -0.07 -7.37 -15.55
N PRO A 139 -0.46 -8.65 -15.42
CA PRO A 139 -1.51 -9.03 -14.52
C PRO A 139 -1.10 -8.72 -13.08
N SER A 140 -1.84 -7.82 -12.44
CA SER A 140 -1.75 -7.64 -10.98
C SER A 140 -2.01 -8.99 -10.30
N PRO A 141 -1.36 -9.25 -9.16
CA PRO A 141 -1.62 -10.48 -8.42
C PRO A 141 -3.13 -10.65 -8.19
N PRO A 142 -3.68 -11.86 -8.44
CA PRO A 142 -5.12 -12.09 -8.36
C PRO A 142 -5.66 -11.69 -6.98
N GLY A 143 -6.79 -11.01 -6.95
CA GLY A 143 -7.51 -10.64 -5.74
C GLY A 143 -7.07 -9.33 -5.06
N VAL A 144 -5.95 -8.71 -5.45
CA VAL A 144 -5.49 -7.45 -4.83
C VAL A 144 -6.34 -6.28 -5.28
N ALA A 145 -6.58 -6.16 -6.58
CA ALA A 145 -7.43 -5.11 -7.14
C ALA A 145 -8.84 -5.19 -6.54
N GLU A 146 -9.40 -6.39 -6.47
CA GLU A 146 -10.72 -6.63 -5.90
C GLU A 146 -10.77 -6.32 -4.40
N ALA A 147 -9.72 -6.65 -3.64
CA ALA A 147 -9.65 -6.30 -2.21
C ALA A 147 -9.62 -4.78 -2.01
N VAL A 148 -8.89 -4.05 -2.87
CA VAL A 148 -8.86 -2.59 -2.86
C VAL A 148 -10.23 -2.03 -3.24
N LEU A 149 -10.89 -2.55 -4.29
CA LEU A 149 -12.22 -2.13 -4.70
C LEU A 149 -13.26 -2.34 -3.59
N LEU A 150 -13.23 -3.49 -2.91
CA LEU A 150 -14.11 -3.74 -1.75
C LEU A 150 -13.85 -2.75 -0.60
N ALA A 151 -12.58 -2.42 -0.34
CA ALA A 151 -12.23 -1.44 0.68
C ALA A 151 -12.71 -0.02 0.31
N MET A 152 -12.64 0.34 -0.98
CA MET A 152 -13.16 1.59 -1.52
C MET A 152 -14.68 1.66 -1.44
N GLU A 153 -15.39 0.59 -1.80
CA GLU A 153 -16.85 0.50 -1.65
C GLU A 153 -17.27 0.68 -0.19
N ALA A 154 -16.60 -0.02 0.73
CA ALA A 154 -16.87 0.13 2.16
C ALA A 154 -16.58 1.55 2.69
N ALA A 155 -15.54 2.20 2.19
CA ALA A 155 -15.23 3.58 2.52
C ALA A 155 -16.29 4.53 1.96
N SER A 156 -16.75 4.30 0.73
CA SER A 156 -17.82 5.08 0.07
C SER A 156 -19.14 4.98 0.84
N LEU A 157 -19.54 3.79 1.27
CA LEU A 157 -20.75 3.58 2.05
C LEU A 157 -20.69 4.26 3.43
N ALA A 158 -19.51 4.41 4.01
CA ALA A 158 -19.29 5.10 5.27
C ALA A 158 -19.20 6.63 5.10
N ASP A 159 -18.92 7.11 3.91
CA ASP A 159 -18.69 8.52 3.57
C ASP A 159 -19.97 9.20 3.10
N ARG A 160 -20.70 9.75 4.03
CA ARG A 160 -21.96 10.50 3.74
C ARG A 160 -21.77 11.74 2.87
N LEU A 161 -20.55 12.21 2.70
CA LEU A 161 -20.25 13.46 2.00
C LEU A 161 -19.63 13.22 0.61
N GLY A 162 -19.32 11.97 0.25
CA GLY A 162 -18.71 11.60 -1.02
C GLY A 162 -17.26 12.11 -1.19
N VAL A 163 -16.59 12.50 -0.10
CA VAL A 163 -15.23 13.05 -0.15
C VAL A 163 -14.20 11.97 -0.45
N SER A 164 -14.38 10.78 0.11
CA SER A 164 -13.45 9.67 -0.07
C SER A 164 -13.37 9.24 -1.53
N VAL A 165 -14.51 9.10 -2.18
CA VAL A 165 -14.58 8.73 -3.62
C VAL A 165 -13.94 9.81 -4.48
N ALA A 166 -14.32 11.08 -4.27
CA ALA A 166 -13.76 12.19 -5.05
C ALA A 166 -12.25 12.36 -4.86
N VAL A 167 -11.73 12.09 -3.66
CA VAL A 167 -10.27 12.09 -3.41
C VAL A 167 -9.61 10.93 -4.14
N MET A 168 -10.19 9.73 -4.10
CA MET A 168 -9.63 8.56 -4.78
C MET A 168 -9.64 8.72 -6.30
N GLU A 169 -10.72 9.23 -6.89
CA GLU A 169 -10.80 9.55 -8.31
C GLU A 169 -9.73 10.58 -8.72
N LEU A 170 -9.55 11.63 -7.91
CA LEU A 170 -8.52 12.63 -8.17
C LEU A 170 -7.11 12.01 -8.08
N VAL A 171 -6.84 11.20 -7.06
CA VAL A 171 -5.54 10.55 -6.86
C VAL A 171 -5.25 9.55 -7.98
N ALA A 172 -6.26 8.80 -8.44
CA ALA A 172 -6.11 7.85 -9.55
C ALA A 172 -5.73 8.51 -10.89
N MET A 173 -6.08 9.79 -11.08
CA MET A 173 -5.70 10.56 -12.26
C MET A 173 -4.28 11.18 -12.16
N LEU A 174 -3.66 11.11 -11.00
CA LEU A 174 -2.34 11.68 -10.75
C LEU A 174 -1.26 10.62 -10.94
N SER A 175 -0.01 11.08 -11.14
CA SER A 175 1.14 10.18 -11.19
C SER A 175 1.24 9.33 -9.92
N PRO A 176 1.64 8.05 -10.00
CA PRO A 176 1.89 7.20 -8.84
C PRO A 176 3.01 7.71 -7.93
N ALA A 177 3.79 8.70 -8.38
CA ALA A 177 4.69 9.47 -7.52
C ALA A 177 3.90 10.19 -6.43
N VAL A 178 4.51 10.79 -5.49
CA VAL A 178 3.89 11.38 -4.30
C VAL A 178 2.78 12.40 -4.63
N VAL A 179 1.57 12.20 -4.10
CA VAL A 179 0.50 13.21 -4.11
C VAL A 179 0.65 14.13 -2.89
N HIS A 180 1.06 15.36 -3.12
CA HIS A 180 1.24 16.34 -2.05
C HIS A 180 -0.10 16.72 -1.42
N ARG A 181 -0.15 16.75 -0.08
CA ARG A 181 -1.34 17.14 0.69
C ARG A 181 -1.89 18.52 0.29
N ASP A 182 -1.00 19.46 -0.07
CA ASP A 182 -1.38 20.81 -0.50
C ASP A 182 -2.17 20.80 -1.81
N LEU A 183 -1.93 19.82 -2.69
CA LEU A 183 -2.71 19.64 -3.91
C LEU A 183 -4.17 19.30 -3.58
N LEU A 184 -4.40 18.37 -2.64
CA LEU A 184 -5.74 18.00 -2.18
C LEU A 184 -6.46 19.19 -1.52
N HIS A 185 -5.74 19.98 -0.72
CA HIS A 185 -6.28 21.21 -0.15
C HIS A 185 -6.67 22.24 -1.22
N SER A 186 -5.80 22.43 -2.22
CA SER A 186 -6.06 23.36 -3.34
C SER A 186 -7.25 22.90 -4.18
N ALA A 187 -7.37 21.61 -4.46
CA ALA A 187 -8.52 21.02 -5.16
C ALA A 187 -9.82 21.22 -4.37
N GLY A 188 -9.78 21.07 -3.04
CA GLY A 188 -10.91 21.37 -2.17
C GLY A 188 -11.31 22.85 -2.19
N GLN A 189 -10.34 23.77 -2.22
CA GLN A 189 -10.58 25.22 -2.33
C GLN A 189 -11.13 25.61 -3.70
N ALA A 190 -10.65 24.99 -4.76
CA ALA A 190 -11.12 25.19 -6.13
C ALA A 190 -12.52 24.63 -6.38
N GLY A 191 -13.07 23.83 -5.46
CA GLY A 191 -14.39 23.21 -5.58
C GLY A 191 -14.40 21.93 -6.42
N THR A 192 -13.24 21.39 -6.73
CA THR A 192 -13.10 20.07 -7.42
C THR A 192 -13.43 18.92 -6.48
N LEU A 193 -13.21 19.10 -5.17
CA LEU A 193 -13.62 18.15 -4.13
C LEU A 193 -14.83 18.68 -3.35
N PRO A 194 -15.71 17.80 -2.85
CA PRO A 194 -16.84 18.18 -2.01
C PRO A 194 -16.36 19.01 -0.80
N ARG A 195 -17.03 20.13 -0.53
CA ARG A 195 -16.70 20.97 0.64
C ARG A 195 -17.23 20.33 1.90
N VAL A 196 -16.34 19.88 2.77
CA VAL A 196 -16.68 19.49 4.14
C VAL A 196 -16.75 20.75 5.00
N THR A 197 -17.94 21.21 5.28
CA THR A 197 -18.14 22.23 6.32
C THR A 197 -18.05 21.54 7.68
N LEU A 198 -16.85 21.50 8.27
CA LEU A 198 -16.72 21.10 9.67
C LEU A 198 -17.48 22.12 10.52
N SER A 199 -18.68 21.77 10.91
CA SER A 199 -19.41 22.49 11.94
C SER A 199 -18.59 22.39 13.22
N ARG A 200 -17.89 23.46 13.58
CA ARG A 200 -17.24 23.62 14.88
C ARG A 200 -18.34 23.79 15.95
N ASN A 201 -18.97 22.70 16.33
CA ASN A 201 -19.66 22.63 17.62
C ASN A 201 -18.66 22.00 18.60
N VAL A 202 -17.78 22.83 19.14
CA VAL A 202 -17.15 22.57 20.43
C VAL A 202 -18.10 23.13 21.46
N PRO A 203 -18.76 22.31 22.29
CA PRO A 203 -19.50 22.81 23.43
C PRO A 203 -18.52 23.41 24.44
N PRO A 204 -18.97 24.41 25.25
CA PRO A 204 -18.14 25.14 26.18
C PRO A 204 -17.58 24.31 27.32
#